data_65b3de42a965c2b728448b46dd3353fc
#
_entry.id   65b3de42a965c2b728448b46dd3353fc
#
_cell.length_a   1.000
_cell.length_b   1.000
_cell.length_c   1.000
_cell.angle_alpha   90.00
_cell.angle_beta   90.00
_cell.angle_gamma   90.00
#
_symmetry.space_group_name_H-M   'P 1'
#
loop_
_entity.id
_entity.type
_entity.pdbx_description
1 polymer ?
#
loop_
_entity_poly.entity_id
_entity_poly.type
_entity_poly.pdbx_seq_one_letter_code
_entity_poly.pdbx_strand_id
1 'polypeptide(L)'
;PNFGMVEATIALHYVFESPKDKFVFDVSHQSYPHKMLTGRKDAFLYEEHYDDVSGYSNPHESEHDHFTIGHTSTSVSLACGLAKGRDLKGEDGNVVAIIGDGSLSGGEALEALNYAAELDGNLIILVNDNDMSIAENHGGLYQNLRLLRETGGKAECNLFRAMGLDYRFVADGNDIASLIEAFKAVKDSR
;
A
#
# COMPACT_ATOMS: atom_id res chain seq x y z
N PRO A 1 -5.94 9.87 -5.63
CA PRO A 1 -7.23 10.28 -5.08
C PRO A 1 -7.91 9.17 -4.28
N ASN A 2 -8.69 9.54 -3.25
CA ASN A 2 -9.32 8.60 -2.31
C ASN A 2 -10.28 7.61 -2.99
N PHE A 3 -11.02 8.04 -4.01
CA PHE A 3 -12.00 7.17 -4.69
C PHE A 3 -11.38 5.92 -5.33
N GLY A 4 -10.17 6.00 -5.83
CA GLY A 4 -9.48 4.83 -6.38
C GLY A 4 -8.95 3.85 -5.33
N MET A 5 -9.13 4.15 -4.03
CA MET A 5 -8.64 3.33 -2.92
C MET A 5 -9.75 2.87 -1.96
N VAL A 6 -11.01 3.16 -2.25
CA VAL A 6 -12.13 2.81 -1.35
C VAL A 6 -12.26 1.31 -1.22
N GLU A 7 -12.43 0.59 -2.33
CA GLU A 7 -12.61 -0.85 -2.34
C GLU A 7 -11.38 -1.58 -1.79
N ALA A 8 -10.18 -1.13 -2.19
CA ALA A 8 -8.94 -1.71 -1.70
C ALA A 8 -8.78 -1.51 -0.18
N THR A 9 -9.13 -0.33 0.34
CA THR A 9 -9.08 -0.06 1.79
C THR A 9 -10.11 -0.88 2.56
N ILE A 10 -11.33 -1.01 2.04
CA ILE A 10 -12.37 -1.87 2.65
C ILE A 10 -11.90 -3.33 2.65
N ALA A 11 -11.36 -3.83 1.54
CA ALA A 11 -10.86 -5.19 1.43
C ALA A 11 -9.68 -5.45 2.39
N LEU A 12 -8.77 -4.47 2.57
CA LEU A 12 -7.69 -4.54 3.56
C LEU A 12 -8.27 -4.70 4.97
N HIS A 13 -9.21 -3.84 5.38
CA HIS A 13 -9.83 -3.93 6.71
C HIS A 13 -10.74 -5.14 6.90
N TYR A 14 -11.22 -5.74 5.81
CA TYR A 14 -11.98 -7.00 5.87
C TYR A 14 -11.08 -8.21 6.11
N VAL A 15 -9.87 -8.22 5.56
CA VAL A 15 -8.95 -9.36 5.62
C VAL A 15 -7.98 -9.25 6.79
N PHE A 16 -7.48 -8.06 7.09
CA PHE A 16 -6.44 -7.80 8.07
C PHE A 16 -7.01 -7.09 9.31
N GLU A 17 -6.36 -7.27 10.45
CA GLU A 17 -6.78 -6.74 11.75
C GLU A 17 -5.87 -5.56 12.16
N SER A 18 -6.22 -4.34 11.76
CA SER A 18 -5.50 -3.14 12.22
C SER A 18 -5.90 -2.78 13.66
N PRO A 19 -4.97 -2.36 14.55
CA PRO A 19 -3.58 -1.99 14.30
C PRO A 19 -2.56 -3.13 14.43
N LYS A 20 -2.98 -4.36 14.72
CA LYS A 20 -2.08 -5.53 14.76
C LYS A 20 -1.39 -5.73 13.42
N ASP A 21 -2.18 -5.81 12.34
CA ASP A 21 -1.70 -5.72 10.97
C ASP A 21 -1.52 -4.22 10.62
N LYS A 22 -0.36 -3.86 10.10
CA LYS A 22 0.05 -2.46 9.92
C LYS A 22 -0.06 -2.03 8.48
N PHE A 23 -0.73 -0.88 8.25
CA PHE A 23 -0.87 -0.29 6.91
C PHE A 23 -0.03 0.97 6.81
N VAL A 24 0.75 1.09 5.73
CA VAL A 24 1.60 2.24 5.44
C VAL A 24 1.21 2.80 4.08
N PHE A 25 0.49 3.91 4.08
CA PHE A 25 0.04 4.58 2.87
C PHE A 25 1.10 5.54 2.34
N ASP A 26 1.55 5.36 1.10
CA ASP A 26 2.49 6.28 0.46
C ASP A 26 1.85 7.67 0.29
N VAL A 27 2.58 8.74 0.55
CA VAL A 27 2.05 10.12 0.66
C VAL A 27 0.95 10.22 1.72
N SER A 28 0.07 9.26 1.77
CA SER A 28 -1.11 9.09 2.63
C SER A 28 -2.31 10.02 2.37
N HIS A 29 -2.29 10.78 1.26
CA HIS A 29 -3.44 11.59 0.83
C HIS A 29 -4.68 10.76 0.42
N GLN A 30 -4.52 9.46 0.20
CA GLN A 30 -5.58 8.49 -0.15
C GLN A 30 -6.06 7.67 1.05
N SER A 31 -5.72 8.08 2.27
CA SER A 31 -6.02 7.34 3.51
C SER A 31 -7.37 7.69 4.15
N TYR A 32 -8.22 8.51 3.52
CA TYR A 32 -9.49 8.93 4.11
C TYR A 32 -10.44 7.75 4.39
N PRO A 33 -10.61 6.76 3.50
CA PRO A 33 -11.38 5.56 3.83
C PRO A 33 -10.84 4.80 5.06
N HIS A 34 -9.52 4.72 5.20
CA HIS A 34 -8.87 4.15 6.38
C HIS A 34 -9.20 4.94 7.65
N LYS A 35 -9.11 6.27 7.61
CA LYS A 35 -9.49 7.14 8.74
C LYS A 35 -10.95 6.95 9.14
N MET A 36 -11.86 6.89 8.17
CA MET A 36 -13.28 6.65 8.43
C MET A 36 -13.53 5.30 9.11
N LEU A 37 -12.88 4.22 8.63
CA LEU A 37 -13.02 2.88 9.17
C LEU A 37 -12.36 2.70 10.55
N THR A 38 -11.44 3.58 10.91
CA THR A 38 -10.71 3.57 12.19
C THR A 38 -11.22 4.64 13.18
N GLY A 39 -12.50 4.98 13.10
CA GLY A 39 -13.22 5.78 14.09
C GLY A 39 -13.24 7.29 13.86
N ARG A 40 -12.65 7.78 12.77
CA ARG A 40 -12.54 9.22 12.46
C ARG A 40 -13.52 9.69 11.40
N LYS A 41 -14.63 8.97 11.16
CA LYS A 41 -15.60 9.27 10.10
C LYS A 41 -16.28 10.63 10.28
N ASP A 42 -16.47 11.07 11.51
CA ASP A 42 -17.20 12.30 11.81
C ASP A 42 -16.45 13.54 11.28
N ALA A 43 -15.13 13.48 11.22
CA ALA A 43 -14.28 14.49 10.59
C ALA A 43 -14.47 14.65 9.07
N PHE A 44 -15.25 13.78 8.45
CA PHE A 44 -15.57 13.85 7.01
C PHE A 44 -17.07 14.08 6.76
N LEU A 45 -17.89 14.01 7.80
CA LEU A 45 -19.34 14.11 7.70
C LEU A 45 -19.89 15.41 8.30
N TYR A 46 -19.23 15.97 9.30
CA TYR A 46 -19.73 17.12 10.06
C TYR A 46 -18.69 18.23 10.10
N GLU A 47 -19.12 19.45 9.77
CA GLU A 47 -18.26 20.63 9.64
C GLU A 47 -17.49 20.95 10.94
N GLU A 48 -18.13 20.77 12.09
CA GLU A 48 -17.54 20.99 13.41
C GLU A 48 -16.36 20.06 13.74
N HIS A 49 -16.18 18.98 12.95
CA HIS A 49 -15.14 17.98 13.13
C HIS A 49 -14.05 17.99 12.04
N TYR A 50 -14.13 18.89 11.05
CA TYR A 50 -13.19 18.91 9.93
C TYR A 50 -11.74 19.11 10.36
N ASP A 51 -11.50 19.83 11.45
CA ASP A 51 -10.15 20.10 11.98
C ASP A 51 -9.64 19.03 12.95
N ASP A 52 -10.44 17.99 13.25
CA ASP A 52 -10.03 16.90 14.16
C ASP A 52 -9.02 15.94 13.52
N VAL A 53 -8.84 15.98 12.20
CA VAL A 53 -7.91 15.13 11.46
C VAL A 53 -7.09 15.93 10.46
N SER A 54 -5.85 15.51 10.24
CA SER A 54 -5.03 16.02 9.14
C SER A 54 -5.39 15.34 7.81
N GLY A 55 -4.97 15.93 6.70
CA GLY A 55 -5.13 15.34 5.37
C GLY A 55 -4.23 14.13 5.10
N TYR A 56 -3.36 13.76 6.04
CA TYR A 56 -2.33 12.72 5.92
C TYR A 56 -2.35 11.80 7.13
N SER A 57 -1.64 10.66 7.04
CA SER A 57 -1.42 9.74 8.15
C SER A 57 -0.73 10.47 9.31
N ASN A 58 -1.25 10.27 10.53
CA ASN A 58 -0.74 10.94 11.72
C ASN A 58 -0.93 10.08 12.98
N PRO A 59 0.16 9.56 13.57
CA PRO A 59 0.11 8.75 14.80
C PRO A 59 -0.51 9.45 16.02
N HIS A 60 -0.55 10.77 16.01
CA HIS A 60 -1.20 11.52 17.10
C HIS A 60 -2.72 11.49 17.04
N GLU A 61 -3.30 11.09 15.90
CA GLU A 61 -4.75 10.96 15.72
C GLU A 61 -5.26 9.56 16.07
N SER A 62 -4.45 8.52 15.81
CA SER A 62 -4.91 7.14 15.93
C SER A 62 -3.74 6.15 16.02
N GLU A 63 -3.91 5.09 16.81
CA GLU A 63 -2.99 3.95 16.87
C GLU A 63 -2.92 3.14 15.56
N HIS A 64 -3.86 3.36 14.63
CA HIS A 64 -3.88 2.75 13.31
C HIS A 64 -2.94 3.44 12.32
N ASP A 65 -2.45 4.64 12.63
CA ASP A 65 -1.49 5.39 11.83
C ASP A 65 -0.09 5.26 12.46
N HIS A 66 0.88 4.75 11.74
CA HIS A 66 2.19 4.41 12.31
C HIS A 66 3.25 5.49 12.08
N PHE A 67 3.05 6.37 11.09
CA PHE A 67 3.98 7.42 10.71
C PHE A 67 3.24 8.70 10.32
N THR A 68 3.88 9.85 10.52
CA THR A 68 3.49 11.09 9.86
C THR A 68 4.07 11.07 8.45
N ILE A 69 3.21 10.91 7.44
CA ILE A 69 3.61 10.76 6.04
C ILE A 69 3.00 11.89 5.22
N GLY A 70 3.73 12.38 4.22
CA GLY A 70 3.31 13.38 3.24
C GLY A 70 4.21 13.35 2.01
N HIS A 71 5.33 12.63 2.06
CA HIS A 71 6.29 12.51 0.97
C HIS A 71 6.03 11.25 0.13
N THR A 72 6.24 11.35 -1.19
CA THR A 72 6.16 10.23 -2.14
C THR A 72 7.30 9.22 -1.93
N SER A 73 7.08 7.98 -2.33
CA SER A 73 8.10 6.91 -2.43
C SER A 73 8.60 6.35 -1.11
N THR A 74 7.99 6.70 0.02
CA THR A 74 8.50 6.36 1.37
C THR A 74 7.85 5.13 1.99
N SER A 75 6.65 4.73 1.54
CA SER A 75 5.85 3.71 2.21
C SER A 75 6.54 2.35 2.28
N VAL A 76 7.22 1.94 1.22
CA VAL A 76 7.87 0.62 1.16
C VAL A 76 9.03 0.54 2.14
N SER A 77 9.88 1.58 2.23
CA SER A 77 11.01 1.61 3.19
C SER A 77 10.52 1.63 4.63
N LEU A 78 9.49 2.42 4.93
CA LEU A 78 8.86 2.46 6.26
C LEU A 78 8.25 1.11 6.64
N ALA A 79 7.56 0.45 5.70
CA ALA A 79 6.98 -0.87 5.89
C ALA A 79 8.05 -1.95 6.09
N CYS A 80 9.16 -1.90 5.35
CA CYS A 80 10.32 -2.77 5.59
C CYS A 80 10.86 -2.62 7.02
N GLY A 81 10.96 -1.38 7.51
CA GLY A 81 11.37 -1.10 8.88
C GLY A 81 10.42 -1.70 9.92
N LEU A 82 9.09 -1.59 9.72
CA LEU A 82 8.09 -2.21 10.58
C LEU A 82 8.16 -3.73 10.55
N ALA A 83 8.28 -4.33 9.36
CA ALA A 83 8.39 -5.78 9.20
C ALA A 83 9.64 -6.32 9.90
N LYS A 84 10.79 -5.68 9.68
CA LYS A 84 12.05 -6.03 10.36
C LYS A 84 11.97 -5.87 11.87
N GLY A 85 11.37 -4.78 12.35
CA GLY A 85 11.17 -4.52 13.79
C GLY A 85 10.26 -5.57 14.45
N ARG A 86 9.16 -5.96 13.77
CA ARG A 86 8.26 -7.04 14.19
C ARG A 86 9.04 -8.36 14.34
N ASP A 87 9.81 -8.73 13.30
CA ASP A 87 10.55 -10.00 13.27
C ASP A 87 11.62 -10.07 14.37
N LEU A 88 12.36 -8.97 14.59
CA LEU A 88 13.36 -8.88 15.66
C LEU A 88 12.76 -8.99 17.06
N LYS A 89 11.50 -8.56 17.23
CA LYS A 89 10.78 -8.70 18.51
C LYS A 89 10.07 -10.04 18.67
N GLY A 90 9.99 -10.84 17.60
CA GLY A 90 9.21 -12.08 17.59
C GLY A 90 7.71 -11.83 17.68
N GLU A 91 7.24 -10.69 17.19
CA GLU A 91 5.83 -10.31 17.10
C GLU A 91 5.19 -10.89 15.84
N ASP A 92 3.88 -11.15 15.91
CA ASP A 92 3.06 -11.56 14.77
C ASP A 92 2.38 -10.35 14.10
N GLY A 93 1.81 -10.58 12.91
CA GLY A 93 1.03 -9.62 12.15
C GLY A 93 1.62 -9.35 10.76
N ASN A 94 0.78 -8.84 9.89
CA ASN A 94 1.16 -8.48 8.52
C ASN A 94 1.58 -7.00 8.47
N VAL A 95 2.44 -6.67 7.52
CA VAL A 95 2.74 -5.27 7.19
C VAL A 95 2.41 -5.06 5.73
N VAL A 96 1.59 -4.07 5.43
CA VAL A 96 1.16 -3.74 4.07
C VAL A 96 1.61 -2.33 3.71
N ALA A 97 2.49 -2.21 2.73
CA ALA A 97 2.81 -0.95 2.08
C ALA A 97 1.83 -0.71 0.94
N ILE A 98 1.24 0.48 0.88
CA ILE A 98 0.32 0.90 -0.19
C ILE A 98 0.99 2.02 -0.96
N ILE A 99 1.27 1.81 -2.24
CA ILE A 99 1.97 2.77 -3.09
C ILE A 99 1.30 2.90 -4.45
N GLY A 100 1.18 4.13 -4.95
CA GLY A 100 0.72 4.39 -6.32
C GLY A 100 1.86 4.26 -7.34
N ASP A 101 1.51 3.99 -8.59
CA ASP A 101 2.44 3.88 -9.70
C ASP A 101 3.32 5.14 -9.86
N GLY A 102 2.76 6.33 -9.69
CA GLY A 102 3.50 7.59 -9.76
C GLY A 102 4.61 7.69 -8.71
N SER A 103 4.37 7.22 -7.49
CA SER A 103 5.35 7.22 -6.40
C SER A 103 6.39 6.10 -6.53
N LEU A 104 6.04 5.01 -7.21
CA LEU A 104 6.88 3.81 -7.34
C LEU A 104 8.18 4.10 -8.11
N SER A 105 8.22 5.14 -8.95
CA SER A 105 9.42 5.53 -9.69
C SER A 105 10.47 6.29 -8.86
N GLY A 106 10.16 6.64 -7.63
CA GLY A 106 11.12 7.31 -6.74
C GLY A 106 12.28 6.41 -6.34
N GLY A 107 13.47 6.97 -6.22
CA GLY A 107 14.68 6.22 -5.88
C GLY A 107 14.56 5.45 -4.56
N GLU A 108 13.96 6.05 -3.54
CA GLU A 108 13.73 5.42 -2.24
C GLU A 108 12.81 4.19 -2.36
N ALA A 109 11.74 4.26 -3.18
CA ALA A 109 10.86 3.12 -3.39
C ALA A 109 11.60 1.96 -4.09
N LEU A 110 12.44 2.25 -5.08
CA LEU A 110 13.23 1.23 -5.78
C LEU A 110 14.29 0.60 -4.87
N GLU A 111 14.95 1.39 -4.03
CA GLU A 111 15.89 0.90 -3.01
C GLU A 111 15.18 0.01 -1.98
N ALA A 112 13.99 0.43 -1.56
CA ALA A 112 13.17 -0.33 -0.61
C ALA A 112 12.68 -1.66 -1.21
N LEU A 113 12.28 -1.70 -2.48
CA LEU A 113 11.93 -2.94 -3.18
C LEU A 113 13.13 -3.91 -3.22
N ASN A 114 14.33 -3.39 -3.47
CA ASN A 114 15.55 -4.20 -3.43
C ASN A 114 15.78 -4.79 -2.02
N TYR A 115 15.58 -3.99 -0.97
CA TYR A 115 15.71 -4.49 0.40
C TYR A 115 14.57 -5.42 0.82
N ALA A 116 13.35 -5.19 0.34
CA ALA A 116 12.20 -6.04 0.65
C ALA A 116 12.42 -7.50 0.26
N ALA A 117 13.18 -7.75 -0.80
CA ALA A 117 13.53 -9.10 -1.26
C ALA A 117 14.47 -9.87 -0.29
N GLU A 118 15.12 -9.18 0.65
CA GLU A 118 15.98 -9.77 1.68
C GLU A 118 15.21 -10.10 2.98
N LEU A 119 13.93 -9.71 3.07
CA LEU A 119 13.11 -9.96 4.26
C LEU A 119 12.41 -11.32 4.17
N ASP A 120 12.64 -12.16 5.18
CA ASP A 120 11.96 -13.46 5.32
C ASP A 120 10.56 -13.33 5.95
N GLY A 121 10.19 -12.14 6.38
CA GLY A 121 8.94 -11.86 7.07
C GLY A 121 7.80 -11.50 6.13
N ASN A 122 6.56 -11.53 6.65
CA ASN A 122 5.37 -11.18 5.90
C ASN A 122 5.29 -9.66 5.66
N LEU A 123 5.71 -9.23 4.49
CA LEU A 123 5.57 -7.87 3.95
C LEU A 123 4.81 -7.94 2.64
N ILE A 124 3.70 -7.22 2.55
CA ILE A 124 2.87 -7.12 1.35
C ILE A 124 3.04 -5.73 0.77
N ILE A 125 3.31 -5.63 -0.53
CA ILE A 125 3.41 -4.36 -1.24
C ILE A 125 2.25 -4.28 -2.24
N LEU A 126 1.27 -3.44 -1.94
CA LEU A 126 0.13 -3.15 -2.80
C LEU A 126 0.48 -1.98 -3.73
N VAL A 127 0.68 -2.27 -5.00
CA VAL A 127 0.86 -1.25 -6.04
C VAL A 127 -0.49 -0.92 -6.67
N ASN A 128 -0.98 0.30 -6.46
CA ASN A 128 -2.17 0.80 -7.14
C ASN A 128 -1.74 1.46 -8.46
N ASP A 129 -1.86 0.69 -9.56
CA ASP A 129 -1.45 1.11 -10.90
C ASP A 129 -2.67 1.43 -11.76
N ASN A 130 -2.90 2.70 -12.00
CA ASN A 130 -3.96 3.19 -12.87
C ASN A 130 -3.44 3.98 -14.08
N ASP A 131 -2.14 3.89 -14.37
CA ASP A 131 -1.43 4.62 -15.43
C ASP A 131 -1.56 6.15 -15.35
N MET A 132 -1.86 6.67 -14.16
CA MET A 132 -2.13 8.07 -13.92
C MET A 132 -1.34 8.62 -12.74
N SER A 133 -0.55 9.65 -13.02
CA SER A 133 -0.04 10.57 -11.99
C SER A 133 -0.59 11.97 -12.23
N ILE A 134 0.00 13.01 -11.64
CA ILE A 134 -0.37 14.41 -11.94
C ILE A 134 -0.06 14.75 -13.41
N ALA A 135 1.01 14.15 -13.96
CA ALA A 135 1.39 14.22 -15.38
C ALA A 135 1.47 12.80 -15.96
N GLU A 136 1.60 12.68 -17.28
CA GLU A 136 1.82 11.40 -17.93
C GLU A 136 3.09 10.72 -17.40
N ASN A 137 2.99 9.43 -17.17
CA ASN A 137 4.10 8.61 -16.71
C ASN A 137 5.04 8.26 -17.86
N HIS A 138 6.34 8.51 -17.68
CA HIS A 138 7.38 8.21 -18.67
C HIS A 138 8.52 7.41 -18.07
N GLY A 139 9.12 6.50 -18.82
CA GLY A 139 10.30 5.73 -18.43
C GLY A 139 10.10 4.21 -18.46
N GLY A 140 11.19 3.49 -18.25
CA GLY A 140 11.22 2.02 -18.35
C GLY A 140 10.34 1.31 -17.34
N LEU A 141 10.21 1.86 -16.12
CA LEU A 141 9.31 1.32 -15.11
C LEU A 141 7.86 1.30 -15.63
N TYR A 142 7.39 2.40 -16.15
CA TYR A 142 6.01 2.52 -16.64
C TYR A 142 5.74 1.69 -17.89
N GLN A 143 6.75 1.51 -18.74
CA GLN A 143 6.68 0.56 -19.86
C GLN A 143 6.51 -0.88 -19.35
N ASN A 144 7.19 -1.24 -18.26
CA ASN A 144 7.04 -2.55 -17.64
C ASN A 144 5.66 -2.71 -16.98
N LEU A 145 5.19 -1.71 -16.23
CA LEU A 145 3.84 -1.72 -15.65
C LEU A 145 2.75 -1.86 -16.72
N ARG A 146 2.87 -1.13 -17.83
CA ARG A 146 1.96 -1.26 -19.00
C ARG A 146 1.98 -2.68 -19.55
N LEU A 147 3.16 -3.25 -19.77
CA LEU A 147 3.29 -4.62 -20.26
C LEU A 147 2.62 -5.62 -19.30
N LEU A 148 2.76 -5.43 -18.00
CA LEU A 148 2.11 -6.26 -17.00
C LEU A 148 0.58 -6.14 -17.06
N ARG A 149 0.02 -4.93 -17.22
CA ARG A 149 -1.42 -4.72 -17.40
C ARG A 149 -1.93 -5.40 -18.67
N GLU A 150 -1.29 -5.17 -19.82
CA GLU A 150 -1.67 -5.72 -21.12
C GLU A 150 -1.63 -7.25 -21.17
N THR A 151 -0.72 -7.86 -20.42
CA THR A 151 -0.56 -9.33 -20.36
C THR A 151 -1.27 -9.99 -19.19
N GLY A 152 -2.03 -9.24 -18.39
CA GLY A 152 -2.65 -9.76 -17.17
C GLY A 152 -1.63 -10.33 -16.18
N GLY A 153 -0.49 -9.66 -16.05
CA GLY A 153 0.61 -10.06 -15.16
C GLY A 153 1.47 -11.23 -15.62
N LYS A 154 1.29 -11.70 -16.87
CA LYS A 154 1.94 -12.93 -17.40
C LYS A 154 3.23 -12.65 -18.18
N ALA A 155 3.62 -11.40 -18.36
CA ALA A 155 4.83 -11.06 -19.08
C ALA A 155 6.06 -11.72 -18.42
N GLU A 156 6.96 -12.23 -19.25
CA GLU A 156 8.26 -12.76 -18.79
C GLU A 156 9.13 -11.65 -18.20
N CYS A 157 9.15 -10.47 -18.83
CA CYS A 157 9.80 -9.29 -18.30
C CYS A 157 8.93 -8.67 -17.20
N ASN A 158 9.25 -8.96 -15.95
CA ASN A 158 8.55 -8.49 -14.76
C ASN A 158 9.57 -7.98 -13.75
N LEU A 159 9.61 -6.68 -13.52
CA LEU A 159 10.56 -6.02 -12.62
C LEU A 159 10.51 -6.60 -11.21
N PHE A 160 9.31 -6.86 -10.69
CA PHE A 160 9.15 -7.34 -9.32
C PHE A 160 9.69 -8.77 -9.16
N ARG A 161 9.42 -9.65 -10.12
CA ARG A 161 9.99 -11.00 -10.14
C ARG A 161 11.50 -10.99 -10.34
N ALA A 162 12.00 -10.07 -11.15
CA ALA A 162 13.45 -9.91 -11.36
C ALA A 162 14.18 -9.48 -10.08
N MET A 163 13.49 -8.81 -9.16
CA MET A 163 13.98 -8.46 -7.82
C MET A 163 13.81 -9.59 -6.79
N GLY A 164 13.20 -10.72 -7.16
CA GLY A 164 12.98 -11.84 -6.25
C GLY A 164 11.65 -11.79 -5.47
N LEU A 165 10.77 -10.84 -5.81
CA LEU A 165 9.47 -10.70 -5.15
C LEU A 165 8.41 -11.62 -5.78
N ASP A 166 7.56 -12.23 -4.97
CA ASP A 166 6.34 -12.90 -5.46
C ASP A 166 5.36 -11.85 -5.99
N TYR A 167 4.91 -12.06 -7.22
CA TYR A 167 4.06 -11.07 -7.91
C TYR A 167 2.69 -11.65 -8.22
N ARG A 168 1.66 -10.91 -7.82
CA ARG A 168 0.26 -11.22 -8.11
C ARG A 168 -0.39 -10.05 -8.83
N PHE A 169 -1.20 -10.36 -9.83
CA PHE A 169 -1.94 -9.38 -10.62
C PHE A 169 -3.42 -9.45 -10.31
N VAL A 170 -4.03 -8.31 -10.00
CA VAL A 170 -5.47 -8.14 -9.87
C VAL A 170 -5.92 -7.20 -10.98
N ALA A 171 -6.74 -7.70 -11.90
CA ALA A 171 -7.10 -6.96 -13.11
C ALA A 171 -8.04 -5.78 -12.84
N ASP A 172 -8.96 -5.94 -11.90
CA ASP A 172 -9.92 -4.90 -11.51
C ASP A 172 -9.68 -4.52 -10.04
N GLY A 173 -8.99 -3.40 -9.85
CA GLY A 173 -8.69 -2.83 -8.54
C GLY A 173 -9.89 -2.23 -7.80
N ASN A 174 -11.06 -2.21 -8.42
CA ASN A 174 -12.33 -1.79 -7.82
C ASN A 174 -13.30 -2.97 -7.59
N ASP A 175 -12.95 -4.19 -7.99
CA ASP A 175 -13.70 -5.39 -7.62
C ASP A 175 -13.28 -5.88 -6.22
N ILE A 176 -14.12 -5.57 -5.24
CA ILE A 176 -13.86 -5.89 -3.83
C ILE A 176 -13.71 -7.40 -3.58
N ALA A 177 -14.42 -8.24 -4.32
CA ALA A 177 -14.34 -9.69 -4.15
C ALA A 177 -12.98 -10.23 -4.61
N SER A 178 -12.50 -9.80 -5.76
CA SER A 178 -11.17 -10.14 -6.27
C SER A 178 -10.05 -9.63 -5.35
N LEU A 179 -10.21 -8.43 -4.80
CA LEU A 179 -9.26 -7.86 -3.83
C LEU A 179 -9.21 -8.68 -2.54
N ILE A 180 -10.36 -9.06 -1.98
CA ILE A 180 -10.43 -9.90 -0.76
C ILE A 180 -9.75 -11.25 -1.00
N GLU A 181 -10.01 -11.91 -2.13
CA GLU A 181 -9.38 -13.18 -2.46
C GLU A 181 -7.85 -13.04 -2.63
N ALA A 182 -7.40 -11.98 -3.29
CA ALA A 182 -5.98 -11.70 -3.44
C ALA A 182 -5.30 -11.46 -2.08
N PHE A 183 -5.89 -10.68 -1.20
CA PHE A 183 -5.34 -10.43 0.14
C PHE A 183 -5.35 -11.67 1.02
N LYS A 184 -6.41 -12.47 1.01
CA LYS A 184 -6.44 -13.76 1.72
C LYS A 184 -5.34 -14.71 1.26
N ALA A 185 -5.03 -14.69 -0.04
CA ALA A 185 -4.01 -15.57 -0.61
C ALA A 185 -2.57 -15.20 -0.21
N VAL A 186 -2.34 -13.97 0.30
CA VAL A 186 -1.02 -13.49 0.76
C VAL A 186 -0.96 -13.23 2.26
N LYS A 187 -2.10 -13.28 2.94
CA LYS A 187 -2.14 -13.12 4.39
C LYS A 187 -1.31 -14.23 5.04
N ASP A 188 -0.48 -13.85 6.02
CA ASP A 188 0.39 -14.76 6.78
C ASP A 188 1.37 -15.58 5.93
N SER A 189 1.61 -15.19 4.66
CA SER A 189 2.65 -15.81 3.82
C SER A 189 4.04 -15.33 4.24
N ARG A 190 5.02 -16.22 4.16
CA ARG A 190 6.44 -15.91 4.42
C ARG A 190 7.25 -16.14 3.17
#